data_75f62abbca52434801710a7169a1ff38
#
_entry.id   75f62abbca52434801710a7169a1ff38
#
_cell.length_a   1.000
_cell.length_b   1.000
_cell.length_c   1.000
_cell.angle_alpha   90.00
_cell.angle_beta   90.00
_cell.angle_gamma   90.00
#
_symmetry.space_group_name_H-M   'P 1'
#
loop_
_entity.id
_entity.type
_entity.pdbx_description
1 polymer ?
#
loop_
_entity_poly.entity_id
_entity_poly.type
_entity_poly.pdbx_seq_one_letter_code
_entity_poly.pdbx_strand_id
1 'polypeptide(L)'
;MASKQKGPTLKGTRRLKSLSLGHKLALGPHAQLLFDEMLHAADAQLYASTIILAATIVDVALHECEEGEEGLGLAYLTAPERKALDWLRGRRNGLVHYKGVVSGMGKSAKDVTAIANDAERALQSVIPLMETLENYG
;
A
#
# COMPACT_ATOMS: atom_id res chain seq x y z
N MET A 1 -4.45 28.22 14.93
CA MET A 1 -4.84 27.14 14.99
C MET A 1 -3.93 26.12 15.22
N ALA A 2 -4.30 25.35 15.86
CA ALA A 2 -3.43 24.39 16.17
C ALA A 2 -2.94 23.76 14.98
N SER A 3 -1.78 23.80 14.82
CA SER A 3 -1.25 23.18 13.71
C SER A 3 -1.49 21.76 13.84
N LYS A 4 -2.04 21.21 12.84
CA LYS A 4 -2.07 19.86 12.78
C LYS A 4 -0.71 19.37 12.75
N GLN A 5 -0.46 18.37 13.49
CA GLN A 5 0.77 17.72 13.42
C GLN A 5 0.79 16.97 12.14
N LYS A 6 1.53 17.47 11.20
CA LYS A 6 1.71 16.73 9.97
C LYS A 6 2.91 15.83 10.16
N GLY A 7 2.75 14.61 9.84
CA GLY A 7 3.85 13.67 9.84
C GLY A 7 4.67 13.79 8.56
N PRO A 8 5.64 12.91 8.39
CA PRO A 8 6.52 12.94 7.22
C PRO A 8 5.78 12.70 5.92
N THR A 9 6.26 13.34 4.86
CA THR A 9 5.76 13.09 3.52
C THR A 9 6.26 11.71 3.06
N LEU A 10 5.39 10.93 2.46
CA LEU A 10 5.73 9.59 2.02
C LEU A 10 6.45 9.64 0.68
N LYS A 11 7.58 8.94 0.58
CA LYS A 11 8.41 8.95 -0.62
C LYS A 11 7.95 7.98 -1.70
N GLY A 12 7.32 6.89 -1.29
CA GLY A 12 6.87 5.88 -2.24
C GLY A 12 5.84 6.38 -3.23
N THR A 13 5.13 7.46 -2.90
CA THR A 13 4.13 8.01 -3.81
C THR A 13 4.71 8.45 -5.14
N ARG A 14 5.93 8.98 -5.13
CA ARG A 14 6.55 9.47 -6.36
C ARG A 14 6.70 8.34 -7.37
N ARG A 15 7.22 7.20 -6.93
CA ARG A 15 7.42 6.07 -7.83
C ARG A 15 6.08 5.53 -8.32
N LEU A 16 5.11 5.40 -7.42
CA LEU A 16 3.80 4.88 -7.78
C LEU A 16 3.06 5.80 -8.74
N LYS A 17 3.17 7.12 -8.55
CA LYS A 17 2.57 8.06 -9.48
C LYS A 17 3.24 7.98 -10.85
N SER A 18 4.54 7.77 -10.88
CA SER A 18 5.26 7.62 -12.12
C SER A 18 4.76 6.42 -12.90
N LEU A 19 4.52 5.29 -12.22
CA LEU A 19 3.97 4.11 -12.86
C LEU A 19 2.57 4.37 -13.40
N SER A 20 1.77 5.11 -12.65
CA SER A 20 0.40 5.41 -13.04
C SER A 20 0.33 6.35 -14.23
N LEU A 21 1.19 7.38 -14.27
CA LEU A 21 1.13 8.39 -15.32
C LEU A 21 1.79 7.96 -16.62
N GLY A 22 2.88 7.22 -16.52
CA GLY A 22 3.66 6.88 -17.69
C GLY A 22 3.17 5.66 -18.43
N HIS A 23 2.46 4.79 -17.78
CA HIS A 23 2.10 3.51 -18.35
C HIS A 23 0.75 3.06 -17.84
N LYS A 24 0.15 2.16 -18.59
CA LYS A 24 -1.10 1.57 -18.15
C LYS A 24 -0.74 0.38 -17.29
N LEU A 25 -1.07 0.46 -16.03
CA LEU A 25 -0.92 -0.68 -15.15
C LEU A 25 -2.00 -1.71 -15.51
N ALA A 26 -1.65 -2.98 -15.38
CA ALA A 26 -2.60 -4.05 -15.64
C ALA A 26 -3.49 -4.25 -14.42
N LEU A 27 -4.23 -3.20 -14.06
CA LEU A 27 -5.18 -3.23 -12.95
C LEU A 27 -6.59 -3.23 -13.50
N GLY A 28 -7.43 -4.08 -12.92
CA GLY A 28 -8.84 -4.00 -13.21
C GLY A 28 -9.46 -2.76 -12.57
N PRO A 29 -10.72 -2.47 -12.87
CA PRO A 29 -11.34 -1.23 -12.38
C PRO A 29 -11.40 -1.13 -10.87
N HIS A 30 -11.60 -2.23 -10.19
CA HIS A 30 -11.67 -2.22 -8.73
C HIS A 30 -10.31 -1.85 -8.13
N ALA A 31 -9.26 -2.53 -8.57
CA ALA A 31 -7.92 -2.24 -8.06
C ALA A 31 -7.46 -0.85 -8.46
N GLN A 32 -7.85 -0.37 -9.64
CA GLN A 32 -7.47 0.96 -10.09
C GLN A 32 -8.07 2.04 -9.18
N LEU A 33 -9.35 1.88 -8.81
CA LEU A 33 -9.97 2.83 -7.91
C LEU A 33 -9.24 2.88 -6.57
N LEU A 34 -8.95 1.71 -6.03
CA LEU A 34 -8.24 1.64 -4.75
C LEU A 34 -6.83 2.23 -4.84
N PHE A 35 -6.17 2.01 -5.97
CA PHE A 35 -4.83 2.55 -6.20
C PHE A 35 -4.87 4.08 -6.19
N ASP A 36 -5.82 4.66 -6.90
CA ASP A 36 -5.97 6.11 -6.94
C ASP A 36 -6.25 6.68 -5.55
N GLU A 37 -7.12 6.01 -4.79
CA GLU A 37 -7.44 6.47 -3.45
C GLU A 37 -6.24 6.31 -2.49
N MET A 38 -5.46 5.26 -2.69
CA MET A 38 -4.26 5.07 -1.88
C MET A 38 -3.29 6.24 -2.06
N LEU A 39 -3.10 6.67 -3.31
CA LEU A 39 -2.20 7.81 -3.57
C LEU A 39 -2.74 9.09 -2.95
N HIS A 40 -4.05 9.31 -3.01
CA HIS A 40 -4.66 10.47 -2.37
C HIS A 40 -4.48 10.42 -0.84
N ALA A 41 -4.70 9.25 -0.26
CA ALA A 41 -4.53 9.10 1.18
C ALA A 41 -3.08 9.36 1.60
N ALA A 42 -2.14 8.86 0.81
CA ALA A 42 -0.72 9.05 1.11
C ALA A 42 -0.34 10.54 1.02
N ASP A 43 -0.82 11.23 0.00
CA ASP A 43 -0.54 12.66 -0.14
C ASP A 43 -1.17 13.46 0.99
N ALA A 44 -2.31 13.05 1.48
CA ALA A 44 -3.00 13.71 2.58
C ALA A 44 -2.48 13.27 3.94
N GLN A 45 -1.49 12.39 3.96
CA GLN A 45 -0.87 11.91 5.18
C GLN A 45 -1.86 11.16 6.07
N LEU A 46 -2.77 10.44 5.43
CA LEU A 46 -3.70 9.54 6.10
C LEU A 46 -3.06 8.17 6.15
N TYR A 47 -2.18 8.00 7.14
CA TYR A 47 -1.27 6.85 7.15
C TYR A 47 -1.96 5.51 7.32
N ALA A 48 -2.89 5.39 8.25
CA ALA A 48 -3.60 4.13 8.45
C ALA A 48 -4.40 3.77 7.19
N SER A 49 -5.06 4.76 6.59
CA SER A 49 -5.81 4.53 5.36
C SER A 49 -4.90 4.07 4.23
N THR A 50 -3.69 4.65 4.14
CA THR A 50 -2.72 4.26 3.14
C THR A 50 -2.35 2.79 3.28
N ILE A 51 -2.11 2.34 4.51
CA ILE A 51 -1.75 0.94 4.77
C ILE A 51 -2.89 0.01 4.39
N ILE A 52 -4.10 0.36 4.81
CA ILE A 52 -5.28 -0.47 4.54
C ILE A 52 -5.53 -0.59 3.05
N LEU A 53 -5.45 0.55 2.34
CA LEU A 53 -5.66 0.54 0.89
C LEU A 53 -4.57 -0.22 0.17
N ALA A 54 -3.31 -0.06 0.58
CA ALA A 54 -2.21 -0.79 -0.04
C ALA A 54 -2.42 -2.29 0.04
N ALA A 55 -2.77 -2.80 1.22
CA ALA A 55 -2.99 -4.23 1.40
C ALA A 55 -4.20 -4.71 0.60
N THR A 56 -5.26 -3.90 0.55
CA THR A 56 -6.46 -4.28 -0.18
C THR A 56 -6.20 -4.32 -1.68
N ILE A 57 -5.39 -3.38 -2.20
CA ILE A 57 -5.02 -3.40 -3.61
C ILE A 57 -4.29 -4.69 -3.96
N VAL A 58 -3.39 -5.15 -3.10
CA VAL A 58 -2.68 -6.40 -3.36
C VAL A 58 -3.67 -7.55 -3.53
N ASP A 59 -4.62 -7.66 -2.61
CA ASP A 59 -5.58 -8.74 -2.68
C ASP A 59 -6.45 -8.66 -3.93
N VAL A 60 -6.94 -7.46 -4.25
CA VAL A 60 -7.82 -7.29 -5.41
C VAL A 60 -7.03 -7.46 -6.71
N ALA A 61 -5.85 -6.88 -6.80
CA ALA A 61 -5.06 -6.95 -8.02
C ALA A 61 -4.67 -8.39 -8.35
N LEU A 62 -4.29 -9.15 -7.35
CA LEU A 62 -3.94 -10.55 -7.59
C LEU A 62 -5.13 -11.34 -8.06
N HIS A 63 -6.32 -11.05 -7.54
CA HIS A 63 -7.52 -11.73 -8.00
C HIS A 63 -7.95 -11.30 -9.39
N GLU A 64 -7.89 -10.01 -9.69
CA GLU A 64 -8.30 -9.51 -11.00
C GLU A 64 -7.35 -9.93 -12.11
N CYS A 65 -6.07 -10.03 -11.79
CA CYS A 65 -5.07 -10.30 -12.83
C CYS A 65 -4.90 -11.76 -13.13
N GLU A 66 -5.44 -12.63 -12.28
CA GLU A 66 -5.11 -14.01 -12.49
C GLU A 66 -6.23 -14.87 -12.86
N GLU A 67 -7.22 -14.38 -13.55
CA GLU A 67 -8.25 -15.24 -13.97
C GLU A 67 -7.73 -16.50 -14.50
N GLY A 68 -7.73 -17.52 -13.71
CA GLY A 68 -7.32 -18.81 -14.12
C GLY A 68 -5.83 -19.09 -14.03
N GLU A 69 -5.03 -18.10 -13.71
CA GLU A 69 -3.61 -18.34 -13.57
C GLU A 69 -3.16 -17.83 -12.24
N GLU A 70 -3.43 -18.64 -11.25
CA GLU A 70 -3.19 -18.28 -9.92
C GLU A 70 -1.78 -17.88 -9.64
N GLY A 71 -1.61 -16.76 -8.97
CA GLY A 71 -0.31 -16.31 -8.53
C GLY A 71 0.59 -15.76 -9.60
N LEU A 72 0.05 -15.45 -10.78
CA LEU A 72 0.88 -14.93 -11.85
C LEU A 72 1.74 -13.77 -11.40
N GLY A 73 1.17 -12.76 -10.74
CA GLY A 73 1.93 -11.62 -10.27
C GLY A 73 2.96 -12.00 -9.23
N LEU A 74 2.60 -12.93 -8.35
CA LEU A 74 3.52 -13.36 -7.29
C LEU A 74 4.69 -14.16 -7.83
N ALA A 75 4.49 -14.86 -8.94
CA ALA A 75 5.53 -15.71 -9.50
C ALA A 75 6.76 -14.91 -9.90
N TYR A 76 6.61 -13.63 -10.17
CA TYR A 76 7.71 -12.79 -10.59
C TYR A 76 8.35 -12.00 -9.46
N LEU A 77 7.90 -12.21 -8.23
CA LEU A 77 8.46 -11.52 -7.07
C LEU A 77 9.49 -12.40 -6.38
N THR A 78 10.51 -11.76 -5.85
CA THR A 78 11.52 -12.47 -5.06
C THR A 78 10.92 -12.85 -3.71
N ALA A 79 11.61 -13.75 -3.00
CA ALA A 79 11.16 -14.14 -1.65
C ALA A 79 11.06 -12.95 -0.70
N PRO A 80 12.04 -12.02 -0.64
CA PRO A 80 11.90 -10.84 0.21
C PRO A 80 10.71 -9.96 -0.21
N GLU A 81 10.43 -9.85 -1.51
CA GLU A 81 9.30 -9.06 -1.97
C GLU A 81 7.98 -9.68 -1.55
N ARG A 82 7.88 -10.99 -1.61
CA ARG A 82 6.67 -11.67 -1.13
C ARG A 82 6.50 -11.53 0.37
N LYS A 83 7.62 -11.58 1.12
CA LYS A 83 7.56 -11.37 2.56
C LYS A 83 7.07 -9.97 2.90
N ALA A 84 7.44 -8.98 2.10
CA ALA A 84 6.96 -7.62 2.32
C ALA A 84 5.45 -7.56 2.19
N LEU A 85 4.86 -8.28 1.23
CA LEU A 85 3.42 -8.32 1.09
C LEU A 85 2.75 -9.04 2.26
N ASP A 86 3.39 -10.08 2.79
CA ASP A 86 2.87 -10.76 3.97
C ASP A 86 2.86 -9.83 5.17
N TRP A 87 3.93 -9.06 5.35
CA TRP A 87 3.98 -8.06 6.42
C TRP A 87 2.84 -7.05 6.26
N LEU A 88 2.63 -6.60 5.04
CA LEU A 88 1.59 -5.60 4.75
C LEU A 88 0.21 -6.11 5.12
N ARG A 89 -0.10 -7.34 4.75
CA ARG A 89 -1.39 -7.93 5.09
C ARG A 89 -1.56 -8.10 6.59
N GLY A 90 -0.50 -8.53 7.25
CA GLY A 90 -0.54 -8.66 8.71
C GLY A 90 -0.74 -7.33 9.41
N ARG A 91 -0.08 -6.28 8.91
CA ARG A 91 -0.23 -4.96 9.49
C ARG A 91 -1.65 -4.44 9.30
N ARG A 92 -2.21 -4.63 8.09
CA ARG A 92 -3.59 -4.23 7.83
C ARG A 92 -4.56 -4.95 8.77
N ASN A 93 -4.35 -6.25 8.96
CA ASN A 93 -5.23 -7.01 9.84
C ASN A 93 -5.17 -6.48 11.27
N GLY A 94 -4.00 -6.06 11.72
CA GLY A 94 -3.88 -5.46 13.04
C GLY A 94 -4.59 -4.12 13.16
N LEU A 95 -4.73 -3.40 12.06
CA LEU A 95 -5.42 -2.10 12.07
C LEU A 95 -6.94 -2.24 12.00
N VAL A 96 -7.44 -3.23 11.28
CA VAL A 96 -8.89 -3.35 11.05
C VAL A 96 -9.59 -4.33 11.99
N HIS A 97 -8.87 -5.24 12.61
CA HIS A 97 -9.46 -6.18 13.57
C HIS A 97 -8.95 -5.85 14.96
N TYR A 98 -9.74 -5.08 15.70
CA TYR A 98 -9.30 -4.63 17.01
C TYR A 98 -9.17 -5.79 17.99
N LYS A 99 -7.98 -5.97 18.50
CA LYS A 99 -7.72 -6.97 19.54
C LYS A 99 -6.93 -6.36 20.67
N GLY A 100 -7.00 -5.05 20.80
CA GLY A 100 -6.25 -4.32 21.79
C GLY A 100 -5.47 -3.19 21.13
N VAL A 101 -4.73 -2.44 21.92
CA VAL A 101 -3.99 -1.29 21.43
C VAL A 101 -2.86 -1.75 20.53
N VAL A 102 -2.73 -1.11 19.35
CA VAL A 102 -1.66 -1.41 18.42
C VAL A 102 -0.77 -0.19 18.29
N SER A 103 0.49 -0.47 18.05
CA SER A 103 1.48 0.59 17.91
C SER A 103 1.13 1.54 16.77
N GLY A 104 1.32 2.82 17.00
CA GLY A 104 1.10 3.83 15.96
C GLY A 104 -0.32 4.34 15.86
N MET A 105 -1.25 3.81 16.64
CA MET A 105 -2.64 4.22 16.54
C MET A 105 -3.05 5.32 17.52
N GLY A 106 -2.10 5.83 18.27
CA GLY A 106 -2.36 6.94 19.18
C GLY A 106 -2.07 8.28 18.54
N LYS A 107 -2.07 9.32 19.36
CA LYS A 107 -1.90 10.69 18.90
C LYS A 107 -0.56 11.30 19.26
N SER A 108 0.30 10.58 19.94
CA SER A 108 1.60 11.13 20.31
C SER A 108 2.48 11.29 19.09
N ALA A 109 3.50 12.13 19.18
CA ALA A 109 4.44 12.28 18.08
C ALA A 109 5.11 10.96 17.72
N LYS A 110 5.34 10.12 18.72
CA LYS A 110 5.92 8.82 18.49
C LYS A 110 4.97 7.92 17.71
N ASP A 111 3.68 7.97 18.02
CA ASP A 111 2.68 7.20 17.28
C ASP A 111 2.57 7.69 15.84
N VAL A 112 2.56 8.99 15.62
CA VAL A 112 2.49 9.54 14.27
C VAL A 112 3.68 9.10 13.45
N THR A 113 4.88 9.14 14.02
CA THR A 113 6.07 8.70 13.32
C THR A 113 6.03 7.21 13.02
N ALA A 114 5.56 6.40 13.97
CA ALA A 114 5.49 4.96 13.78
C ALA A 114 4.52 4.58 12.66
N ILE A 115 3.34 5.18 12.65
CA ILE A 115 2.36 4.84 11.61
C ILE A 115 2.79 5.39 10.26
N ALA A 116 3.46 6.56 10.23
CA ALA A 116 3.98 7.11 8.99
C ALA A 116 5.07 6.21 8.39
N ASN A 117 5.95 5.68 9.25
CA ASN A 117 6.98 4.76 8.78
C ASN A 117 6.35 3.49 8.22
N ASP A 118 5.31 2.99 8.84
CA ASP A 118 4.62 1.81 8.33
C ASP A 118 3.88 2.09 7.03
N ALA A 119 3.33 3.29 6.89
CA ALA A 119 2.69 3.68 5.63
C ALA A 119 3.73 3.74 4.50
N GLU A 120 4.92 4.29 4.80
CA GLU A 120 5.99 4.31 3.80
C GLU A 120 6.40 2.89 3.43
N ARG A 121 6.53 2.01 4.43
CA ARG A 121 6.86 0.62 4.18
C ARG A 121 5.77 -0.07 3.37
N ALA A 122 4.50 0.29 3.59
CA ALA A 122 3.39 -0.26 2.83
C ALA A 122 3.51 0.13 1.35
N LEU A 123 3.79 1.39 1.06
CA LEU A 123 3.97 1.84 -0.32
C LEU A 123 5.15 1.14 -0.98
N GLN A 124 6.27 1.03 -0.27
CA GLN A 124 7.45 0.35 -0.81
C GLN A 124 7.15 -1.13 -1.06
N SER A 125 6.29 -1.72 -0.25
CA SER A 125 5.96 -3.14 -0.39
C SER A 125 5.16 -3.43 -1.65
N VAL A 126 4.33 -2.49 -2.13
CA VAL A 126 3.52 -2.73 -3.33
C VAL A 126 4.23 -2.34 -4.62
N ILE A 127 5.32 -1.58 -4.55
CA ILE A 127 6.01 -1.13 -5.75
C ILE A 127 6.47 -2.29 -6.63
N PRO A 128 7.12 -3.35 -6.11
CA PRO A 128 7.56 -4.45 -6.99
C PRO A 128 6.39 -5.12 -7.70
N LEU A 129 5.25 -5.26 -7.04
CA LEU A 129 4.08 -5.85 -7.67
C LEU A 129 3.56 -4.94 -8.79
N MET A 130 3.49 -3.63 -8.53
CA MET A 130 3.04 -2.69 -9.55
C MET A 130 3.99 -2.67 -10.75
N GLU A 131 5.30 -2.75 -10.49
CA GLU A 131 6.27 -2.81 -11.58
C GLU A 131 6.10 -4.08 -12.42
N THR A 132 5.80 -5.19 -11.77
CA THR A 132 5.53 -6.43 -12.48
C THR A 132 4.29 -6.28 -13.35
N LEU A 133 3.21 -5.70 -12.81
CA LEU A 133 1.98 -5.51 -13.56
C LEU A 133 2.15 -4.55 -14.73
N GLU A 134 3.02 -3.55 -14.58
CA GLU A 134 3.31 -2.64 -15.66
C GLU A 134 3.92 -3.40 -16.83
N ASN A 135 4.84 -4.32 -16.55
CA ASN A 135 5.53 -5.07 -17.60
C ASN A 135 4.62 -6.06 -18.33
N TYR A 136 3.52 -6.45 -17.73
CA TYR A 136 2.59 -7.41 -18.33
C TYR A 136 1.26 -6.80 -18.70
N GLY A 137 1.18 -5.49 -18.58
CA GLY A 137 0.02 -4.74 -19.04
C GLY A 137 0.17 -4.37 -20.49
#